data_761be18f8f4c9eea917d6ab3cc4f10f5
#
_entry.id   761be18f8f4c9eea917d6ab3cc4f10f5
#
_cell.length_a   1.000
_cell.length_b   1.000
_cell.length_c   1.000
_cell.angle_alpha   90.00
_cell.angle_beta   90.00
_cell.angle_gamma   90.00
#
_symmetry.space_group_name_H-M   'P 1'
#
loop_
_entity.id
_entity.type
_entity.pdbx_description
1 polymer ?
#
loop_
_entity_poly.entity_id
_entity_poly.type
_entity_poly.pdbx_seq_one_letter_code
_entity_poly.pdbx_strand_id
1 'polypeptide(L)'
;MCIRDSHMVEDGASPFHVDKVIRDFGCAMGIFQVIDLAGGDIGWATRKRKAPFRHKDDRYVEIPDRVCERGWFGQKTSKGYYLYGENVDFLTPNPEIEIICEQERKRAGITPKKFDDKEILDKYIAAMVYEGTKILSEQIALKPSDIDVVFTNGYGFPKWRGGPMKYADMIGLDKILKNIEKYSEEDPRFWSPPKLLEDLVKQNKNFDSLN
;
A
#
# COMPACT_ATOMS: atom_id res chain seq x y z
N MET A 1 0.17 2.24 -4.91
CA MET A 1 0.02 1.33 -3.77
C MET A 1 0.91 1.76 -2.62
N CYS A 2 2.23 1.72 -2.70
CA CYS A 2 3.16 2.10 -1.61
C CYS A 2 2.94 3.49 -0.98
N ILE A 3 2.31 4.43 -1.68
CA ILE A 3 2.02 5.78 -1.14
C ILE A 3 0.99 5.70 -0.02
N ARG A 4 -0.11 4.95 -0.20
CA ARG A 4 -1.17 4.82 0.81
C ARG A 4 -0.73 4.06 2.05
N ASP A 5 0.19 3.13 1.88
CA ASP A 5 0.78 2.38 3.00
C ASP A 5 1.66 3.31 3.85
N SER A 6 2.42 4.20 3.19
CA SER A 6 3.20 5.25 3.88
C SER A 6 2.30 6.23 4.63
N HIS A 7 1.09 6.55 4.10
CA HIS A 7 0.11 7.38 4.81
C HIS A 7 -0.33 6.70 6.12
N MET A 8 -0.61 5.38 6.12
CA MET A 8 -0.96 4.67 7.36
C MET A 8 0.16 4.74 8.40
N VAL A 9 1.41 4.59 7.95
CA VAL A 9 2.56 4.68 8.85
C VAL A 9 2.71 6.09 9.41
N GLU A 10 2.57 7.13 8.59
CA GLU A 10 2.59 8.50 9.07
C GLU A 10 1.44 8.78 10.04
N ASP A 11 0.25 8.24 9.80
CA ASP A 11 -0.93 8.39 10.66
C ASP A 11 -0.82 7.62 11.99
N GLY A 12 0.15 6.72 12.17
CA GLY A 12 0.39 6.06 13.45
C GLY A 12 0.62 4.56 13.41
N ALA A 13 0.37 3.87 12.28
CA ALA A 13 0.66 2.44 12.18
C ALA A 13 2.17 2.18 12.26
N SER A 14 2.56 1.06 12.87
CA SER A 14 3.92 0.55 12.73
C SER A 14 4.09 -0.11 11.35
N PRO A 15 5.16 0.15 10.60
CA PRO A 15 5.42 -0.54 9.33
C PRO A 15 5.53 -2.05 9.52
N PHE A 16 6.03 -2.51 10.65
CA PHE A 16 6.15 -3.93 10.98
C PHE A 16 4.79 -4.58 11.26
N HIS A 17 3.87 -3.82 11.89
CA HIS A 17 2.50 -4.27 12.09
C HIS A 17 1.75 -4.36 10.76
N VAL A 18 1.90 -3.37 9.88
CA VAL A 18 1.33 -3.41 8.51
C VAL A 18 1.81 -4.65 7.76
N ASP A 19 3.12 -4.90 7.76
CA ASP A 19 3.70 -6.08 7.11
C ASP A 19 3.22 -7.39 7.71
N LYS A 20 3.08 -7.45 9.04
CA LYS A 20 2.56 -8.63 9.72
C LYS A 20 1.13 -8.94 9.28
N VAL A 21 0.23 -7.95 9.29
CA VAL A 21 -1.17 -8.11 8.88
C VAL A 21 -1.28 -8.61 7.44
N ILE A 22 -0.45 -8.07 6.53
CA ILE A 22 -0.45 -8.46 5.13
C ILE A 22 0.05 -9.90 4.94
N ARG A 23 1.07 -10.33 5.70
CA ARG A 23 1.52 -11.73 5.70
C ARG A 23 0.48 -12.66 6.30
N ASP A 24 -0.15 -12.28 7.41
CA ASP A 24 -1.22 -13.06 8.05
C ASP A 24 -2.44 -13.22 7.12
N PHE A 25 -2.70 -12.23 6.26
CA PHE A 25 -3.69 -12.34 5.19
C PHE A 25 -3.33 -13.42 4.15
N GLY A 26 -2.04 -13.78 4.04
CA GLY A 26 -1.53 -14.83 3.16
C GLY A 26 -0.64 -14.34 2.03
N CYS A 27 -0.28 -13.06 1.99
CA CYS A 27 0.71 -12.54 1.04
C CYS A 27 2.11 -13.11 1.38
N ALA A 28 2.89 -13.35 0.35
CA ALA A 28 4.25 -13.90 0.50
C ALA A 28 5.17 -12.95 1.31
N MET A 29 4.97 -11.65 1.19
CA MET A 29 5.74 -10.60 1.86
C MET A 29 4.84 -9.42 2.23
N GLY A 30 5.24 -8.69 3.27
CA GLY A 30 4.68 -7.38 3.56
C GLY A 30 5.26 -6.30 2.63
N ILE A 31 4.65 -5.12 2.63
CA ILE A 31 4.98 -4.03 1.71
C ILE A 31 6.38 -3.48 1.95
N PHE A 32 6.74 -3.28 3.22
CA PHE A 32 8.05 -2.73 3.60
C PHE A 32 9.17 -3.74 3.36
N GLN A 33 8.87 -5.04 3.47
CA GLN A 33 9.76 -6.11 3.03
C GLN A 33 10.00 -6.07 1.51
N VAL A 34 8.95 -5.85 0.71
CA VAL A 34 9.07 -5.70 -0.75
C VAL A 34 9.89 -4.46 -1.11
N ILE A 35 9.74 -3.35 -0.38
CA ILE A 35 10.57 -2.16 -0.56
C ILE A 35 12.04 -2.47 -0.29
N ASP A 36 12.35 -3.18 0.78
CA ASP A 36 13.72 -3.58 1.12
C ASP A 36 14.32 -4.58 0.11
N LEU A 37 13.51 -5.49 -0.43
CA LEU A 37 13.92 -6.43 -1.47
C LEU A 37 14.25 -5.71 -2.78
N ALA A 38 13.38 -4.80 -3.21
CA ALA A 38 13.56 -4.04 -4.46
C ALA A 38 14.70 -3.00 -4.36
N GLY A 39 14.92 -2.49 -3.17
CA GLY A 39 15.82 -1.39 -2.88
C GLY A 39 15.12 -0.03 -2.83
N GLY A 40 15.14 0.59 -1.64
CA GLY A 40 14.48 1.87 -1.36
C GLY A 40 14.93 3.04 -2.24
N ASP A 41 16.18 2.99 -2.75
CA ASP A 41 16.77 4.00 -3.66
C ASP A 41 16.02 4.13 -4.99
N ILE A 42 15.42 3.05 -5.53
CA ILE A 42 14.61 3.09 -6.76
C ILE A 42 13.38 3.97 -6.56
N GLY A 43 12.65 3.74 -5.47
CA GLY A 43 11.51 4.57 -5.09
C GLY A 43 11.93 6.01 -4.80
N TRP A 44 13.05 6.21 -4.11
CA TRP A 44 13.61 7.52 -3.78
C TRP A 44 13.99 8.32 -5.03
N ALA A 45 14.69 7.71 -5.99
CA ALA A 45 15.00 8.34 -7.28
C ALA A 45 13.73 8.78 -8.02
N THR A 46 12.69 7.95 -8.00
CA THR A 46 11.39 8.27 -8.60
C THR A 46 10.71 9.44 -7.88
N ARG A 47 10.71 9.47 -6.55
CA ARG A 47 10.15 10.58 -5.76
C ARG A 47 10.88 11.89 -6.02
N LYS A 48 12.22 11.89 -6.06
CA LYS A 48 13.04 13.06 -6.41
C LYS A 48 12.74 13.57 -7.81
N ARG A 49 12.65 12.68 -8.81
CA ARG A 49 12.30 13.06 -10.19
C ARG A 49 10.91 13.68 -10.31
N LYS A 50 9.94 13.19 -9.54
CA LYS A 50 8.56 13.69 -9.54
C LYS A 50 8.36 14.95 -8.68
N ALA A 51 9.29 15.29 -7.80
CA ALA A 51 9.15 16.42 -6.88
C ALA A 51 8.78 17.75 -7.55
N PRO A 52 9.40 18.16 -8.71
CA PRO A 52 9.04 19.42 -9.37
C PRO A 52 7.62 19.46 -9.93
N PHE A 53 6.99 18.28 -10.14
CA PHE A 53 5.66 18.14 -10.74
C PHE A 53 4.59 17.80 -9.69
N ARG A 54 4.98 17.69 -8.42
CA ARG A 54 4.04 17.39 -7.34
C ARG A 54 3.15 18.60 -7.09
N HIS A 55 1.84 18.35 -6.98
CA HIS A 55 0.93 19.42 -6.59
C HIS A 55 1.21 19.85 -5.14
N LYS A 56 1.15 21.15 -4.86
CA LYS A 56 1.47 21.71 -3.53
C LYS A 56 0.58 21.18 -2.40
N ASP A 57 -0.65 20.80 -2.73
CA ASP A 57 -1.64 20.26 -1.78
C ASP A 57 -1.61 18.71 -1.71
N ASP A 58 -0.70 18.04 -2.44
CA ASP A 58 -0.54 16.59 -2.32
C ASP A 58 0.16 16.25 -1.01
N ARG A 59 -0.46 15.38 -0.22
CA ARG A 59 0.18 14.81 0.96
C ARG A 59 1.45 14.08 0.58
N TYR A 60 2.54 14.38 1.25
CA TYR A 60 3.83 13.75 1.02
C TYR A 60 4.44 13.24 2.31
N VAL A 61 4.68 11.93 2.36
CA VAL A 61 5.29 11.26 3.51
C VAL A 61 6.80 11.20 3.32
N GLU A 62 7.54 11.83 4.23
CA GLU A 62 9.01 11.89 4.16
C GLU A 62 9.72 10.70 4.82
N ILE A 63 9.01 9.85 5.57
CA ILE A 63 9.59 8.69 6.24
C ILE A 63 10.47 7.85 5.32
N PRO A 64 10.01 7.43 4.10
CA PRO A 64 10.86 6.67 3.19
C PRO A 64 12.10 7.43 2.70
N ASP A 65 12.03 8.76 2.62
CA ASP A 65 13.17 9.59 2.23
C ASP A 65 14.21 9.62 3.35
N ARG A 66 13.78 9.78 4.61
CA ARG A 66 14.67 9.73 5.78
C ARG A 66 15.40 8.41 5.93
N VAL A 67 14.76 7.30 5.58
CA VAL A 67 15.40 5.99 5.53
C VAL A 67 16.49 5.96 4.45
N CYS A 68 16.18 6.45 3.25
CA CYS A 68 17.12 6.48 2.13
C CYS A 68 18.28 7.47 2.33
N GLU A 69 18.06 8.63 2.97
CA GLU A 69 19.09 9.61 3.31
C GLU A 69 20.17 9.04 4.23
N ARG A 70 19.86 8.00 5.01
CA ARG A 70 20.81 7.26 5.84
C ARG A 70 21.58 6.19 5.07
N GLY A 71 21.33 6.04 3.76
CA GLY A 71 21.91 4.99 2.94
C GLY A 71 21.30 3.59 3.18
N TRP A 72 20.12 3.54 3.81
CA TRP A 72 19.44 2.29 4.13
C TRP A 72 18.48 1.92 3.00
N PHE A 73 18.99 1.14 2.05
CA PHE A 73 18.25 0.77 0.85
C PHE A 73 17.68 -0.64 0.88
N GLY A 74 17.65 -1.28 2.05
CA GLY A 74 17.15 -2.63 2.24
C GLY A 74 18.25 -3.69 2.13
N GLN A 75 17.92 -4.85 1.58
CA GLN A 75 18.81 -6.01 1.56
C GLN A 75 20.21 -5.72 0.99
N LYS A 76 20.29 -4.97 -0.09
CA LYS A 76 21.56 -4.64 -0.75
C LYS A 76 22.53 -3.78 0.07
N THR A 77 22.04 -3.14 1.11
CA THR A 77 22.86 -2.37 2.08
C THR A 77 22.81 -2.99 3.48
N SER A 78 22.32 -4.20 3.59
CA SER A 78 22.13 -4.94 4.86
C SER A 78 21.23 -4.22 5.88
N LYS A 79 20.60 -3.14 5.49
CA LYS A 79 19.74 -2.32 6.36
C LYS A 79 18.70 -1.54 5.57
N GLY A 80 17.46 -1.59 6.02
CA GLY A 80 16.32 -0.88 5.51
C GLY A 80 15.27 -0.76 6.60
N TYR A 81 14.02 -1.08 6.29
CA TYR A 81 12.99 -1.29 7.30
C TYR A 81 13.33 -2.46 8.22
N TYR A 82 14.02 -3.46 7.67
CA TYR A 82 14.53 -4.62 8.40
C TYR A 82 16.05 -4.63 8.39
N LEU A 83 16.64 -5.45 9.27
CA LEU A 83 18.05 -5.72 9.31
C LEU A 83 18.34 -7.02 8.57
N TYR A 84 19.48 -7.08 7.87
CA TYR A 84 19.90 -8.21 7.06
C TYR A 84 21.38 -8.52 7.34
N GLY A 85 21.76 -9.80 7.33
CA GLY A 85 23.13 -10.25 7.58
C GLY A 85 23.18 -11.72 7.97
N GLU A 86 24.36 -12.33 7.95
CA GLU A 86 24.54 -13.76 8.26
C GLU A 86 24.10 -14.16 9.68
N ASN A 87 24.18 -13.23 10.64
CA ASN A 87 23.81 -13.46 12.03
C ASN A 87 22.56 -12.69 12.45
N VAL A 88 21.72 -12.33 11.51
CA VAL A 88 20.46 -11.60 11.76
C VAL A 88 19.29 -12.54 11.47
N ASP A 89 18.40 -12.69 12.43
CA ASP A 89 17.21 -13.51 12.25
C ASP A 89 16.32 -12.93 11.14
N PHE A 90 15.63 -13.83 10.45
CA PHE A 90 14.71 -13.44 9.38
C PHE A 90 13.63 -12.50 9.95
N LEU A 91 13.41 -11.39 9.27
CA LEU A 91 12.45 -10.34 9.67
C LEU A 91 12.78 -9.61 10.98
N THR A 92 14.05 -9.45 11.29
CA THR A 92 14.45 -8.59 12.40
C THR A 92 14.14 -7.13 12.07
N PRO A 93 13.22 -6.48 12.79
CA PRO A 93 12.90 -5.08 12.57
C PRO A 93 14.12 -4.19 12.81
N ASN A 94 14.27 -3.14 12.00
CA ASN A 94 15.23 -2.09 12.32
C ASN A 94 14.59 -1.12 13.34
N PRO A 95 15.05 -1.09 14.59
CA PRO A 95 14.41 -0.29 15.64
C PRO A 95 14.48 1.22 15.38
N GLU A 96 15.43 1.67 14.57
CA GLU A 96 15.57 3.09 14.22
C GLU A 96 14.43 3.58 13.30
N ILE A 97 13.70 2.68 12.64
CA ILE A 97 12.55 3.03 11.79
C ILE A 97 11.43 3.64 12.63
N GLU A 98 11.12 3.06 13.79
CA GLU A 98 10.08 3.63 14.66
C GLU A 98 10.47 5.03 15.17
N ILE A 99 11.75 5.24 15.46
CA ILE A 99 12.28 6.56 15.84
C ILE A 99 12.09 7.58 14.70
N ILE A 100 12.39 7.17 13.45
CA ILE A 100 12.16 8.02 12.28
C ILE A 100 10.67 8.35 12.14
N CYS A 101 9.81 7.35 12.27
CA CYS A 101 8.35 7.54 12.19
C CYS A 101 7.85 8.55 13.22
N GLU A 102 8.31 8.44 14.49
CA GLU A 102 7.94 9.36 15.55
C GLU A 102 8.44 10.78 15.27
N GLN A 103 9.69 10.93 14.82
CA GLN A 103 10.27 12.23 14.49
C GLN A 103 9.51 12.93 13.36
N GLU A 104 9.17 12.19 12.28
CA GLU A 104 8.46 12.76 11.14
C GLU A 104 7.01 13.09 11.49
N ARG A 105 6.31 12.25 12.26
CA ARG A 105 4.97 12.58 12.79
C ARG A 105 4.98 13.87 13.60
N LYS A 106 5.96 13.99 14.50
CA LYS A 106 6.13 15.21 15.32
C LYS A 106 6.42 16.44 14.47
N ARG A 107 7.27 16.29 13.43
CA ARG A 107 7.59 17.37 12.49
C ARG A 107 6.39 17.82 11.69
N ALA A 108 5.54 16.85 11.25
CA ALA A 108 4.32 17.11 10.52
C ALA A 108 3.13 17.54 11.40
N GLY A 109 3.29 17.58 12.73
CA GLY A 109 2.21 17.91 13.67
C GLY A 109 1.11 16.87 13.74
N ILE A 110 1.41 15.61 13.36
CA ILE A 110 0.43 14.52 13.32
C ILE A 110 0.35 13.84 14.69
N THR A 111 -0.85 13.77 15.25
CA THR A 111 -1.13 12.94 16.42
C THR A 111 -1.38 11.51 15.96
N PRO A 112 -0.53 10.54 16.36
CA PRO A 112 -0.67 9.17 15.88
C PRO A 112 -1.96 8.53 16.40
N LYS A 113 -2.69 7.87 15.51
CA LYS A 113 -3.83 7.01 15.84
C LYS A 113 -3.42 5.56 15.89
N LYS A 114 -4.15 4.75 16.67
CA LYS A 114 -3.98 3.29 16.67
C LYS A 114 -4.71 2.70 15.49
N PHE A 115 -4.10 1.72 14.86
CA PHE A 115 -4.70 0.90 13.81
C PHE A 115 -4.85 -0.53 14.31
N ASP A 116 -6.00 -1.11 14.12
CA ASP A 116 -6.19 -2.56 14.28
C ASP A 116 -5.90 -3.31 12.97
N ASP A 117 -5.78 -4.63 13.07
CA ASP A 117 -5.47 -5.52 11.94
C ASP A 117 -6.50 -5.37 10.81
N LYS A 118 -7.77 -5.19 11.18
CA LYS A 118 -8.86 -5.04 10.22
C LYS A 118 -8.77 -3.73 9.44
N GLU A 119 -8.48 -2.61 10.10
CA GLU A 119 -8.31 -1.31 9.44
C GLU A 119 -7.14 -1.31 8.47
N ILE A 120 -6.01 -1.91 8.86
CA ILE A 120 -4.83 -2.07 7.99
C ILE A 120 -5.20 -2.88 6.76
N LEU A 121 -5.84 -4.04 6.95
CA LEU A 121 -6.22 -4.90 5.84
C LEU A 121 -7.27 -4.24 4.93
N ASP A 122 -8.29 -3.61 5.48
CA ASP A 122 -9.33 -2.93 4.72
C ASP A 122 -8.73 -1.79 3.86
N LYS A 123 -7.79 -0.99 4.40
CA LYS A 123 -7.08 0.05 3.61
C LYS A 123 -6.20 -0.54 2.53
N TYR A 124 -5.48 -1.62 2.83
CA TYR A 124 -4.62 -2.31 1.85
C TYR A 124 -5.42 -2.87 0.68
N ILE A 125 -6.51 -3.58 0.95
CA ILE A 125 -7.39 -4.14 -0.09
C ILE A 125 -8.07 -3.01 -0.89
N ALA A 126 -8.62 -2.01 -0.20
CA ALA A 126 -9.24 -0.87 -0.87
C ALA A 126 -8.26 -0.15 -1.82
N ALA A 127 -6.99 0.00 -1.44
CA ALA A 127 -5.97 0.61 -2.28
C ALA A 127 -5.70 -0.19 -3.58
N MET A 128 -5.62 -1.53 -3.47
CA MET A 128 -5.43 -2.38 -4.65
C MET A 128 -6.63 -2.33 -5.59
N VAL A 129 -7.84 -2.45 -5.04
CA VAL A 129 -9.08 -2.40 -5.83
C VAL A 129 -9.28 -1.04 -6.46
N TYR A 130 -8.99 0.05 -5.73
CA TYR A 130 -9.04 1.41 -6.25
C TYR A 130 -8.13 1.59 -7.48
N GLU A 131 -6.85 1.23 -7.37
CA GLU A 131 -5.91 1.32 -8.50
C GLU A 131 -6.29 0.34 -9.63
N GLY A 132 -6.69 -0.90 -9.28
CA GLY A 132 -7.16 -1.88 -10.25
C GLY A 132 -8.35 -1.37 -11.05
N THR A 133 -9.32 -0.74 -10.39
CA THR A 133 -10.49 -0.14 -11.07
C THR A 133 -10.09 1.00 -11.99
N LYS A 134 -9.13 1.84 -11.58
CA LYS A 134 -8.61 2.94 -12.41
C LYS A 134 -7.94 2.43 -13.67
N ILE A 135 -7.02 1.47 -13.57
CA ILE A 135 -6.31 0.94 -14.74
C ILE A 135 -7.23 0.18 -15.71
N LEU A 136 -8.35 -0.38 -15.22
CA LEU A 136 -9.43 -0.90 -16.07
C LEU A 136 -10.14 0.24 -16.80
N SER A 137 -10.51 1.31 -16.10
CA SER A 137 -11.15 2.49 -16.71
C SER A 137 -10.26 3.19 -17.74
N GLU A 138 -8.94 3.17 -17.52
CA GLU A 138 -7.91 3.73 -18.40
C GLU A 138 -7.51 2.77 -19.55
N GLN A 139 -8.12 1.58 -19.60
CA GLN A 139 -7.83 0.51 -20.58
C GLN A 139 -6.35 0.06 -20.61
N ILE A 140 -5.64 0.23 -19.49
CA ILE A 140 -4.29 -0.31 -19.30
C ILE A 140 -4.34 -1.82 -19.07
N ALA A 141 -5.32 -2.29 -18.28
CA ALA A 141 -5.72 -3.69 -18.20
C ALA A 141 -7.05 -3.87 -18.92
N LEU A 142 -7.20 -4.95 -19.67
CA LEU A 142 -8.42 -5.21 -20.44
C LEU A 142 -9.49 -5.89 -19.60
N LYS A 143 -9.09 -6.71 -18.64
CA LYS A 143 -9.99 -7.50 -17.79
C LYS A 143 -9.54 -7.49 -16.34
N PRO A 144 -10.48 -7.60 -15.37
CA PRO A 144 -10.14 -7.77 -13.96
C PRO A 144 -9.23 -8.97 -13.68
N SER A 145 -9.47 -10.09 -14.40
CA SER A 145 -8.63 -11.29 -14.30
C SER A 145 -7.16 -11.07 -14.70
N ASP A 146 -6.86 -10.13 -15.59
CA ASP A 146 -5.47 -9.79 -15.95
C ASP A 146 -4.72 -9.21 -14.74
N ILE A 147 -5.40 -8.37 -13.96
CA ILE A 147 -4.88 -7.81 -12.72
C ILE A 147 -4.65 -8.92 -11.69
N ASP A 148 -5.62 -9.80 -11.53
CA ASP A 148 -5.55 -10.92 -10.57
C ASP A 148 -4.38 -11.86 -10.89
N VAL A 149 -4.17 -12.18 -12.16
CA VAL A 149 -3.04 -13.02 -12.62
C VAL A 149 -1.69 -12.35 -12.31
N VAL A 150 -1.57 -11.05 -12.56
CA VAL A 150 -0.34 -10.29 -12.24
C VAL A 150 -0.06 -10.31 -10.74
N PHE A 151 -1.07 -10.08 -9.91
CA PHE A 151 -0.90 -10.04 -8.46
C PHE A 151 -0.59 -11.40 -7.86
N THR A 152 -1.25 -12.45 -8.33
CA THR A 152 -1.06 -13.82 -7.80
C THR A 152 0.25 -14.45 -8.23
N ASN A 153 0.83 -14.06 -9.37
CA ASN A 153 2.07 -14.63 -9.88
C ASN A 153 3.28 -13.70 -9.72
N GLY A 154 3.08 -12.38 -9.71
CA GLY A 154 4.16 -11.39 -9.66
C GLY A 154 4.35 -10.73 -8.31
N TYR A 155 3.29 -10.59 -7.52
CA TYR A 155 3.33 -9.81 -6.28
C TYR A 155 2.98 -10.60 -5.01
N GLY A 156 2.90 -11.94 -5.13
CA GLY A 156 2.71 -12.81 -3.97
C GLY A 156 1.35 -12.70 -3.28
N PHE A 157 0.33 -12.20 -3.99
CA PHE A 157 -1.05 -12.25 -3.48
C PHE A 157 -1.50 -13.72 -3.33
N PRO A 158 -2.22 -14.10 -2.26
CA PRO A 158 -2.56 -15.49 -2.00
C PRO A 158 -3.45 -16.08 -3.11
N LYS A 159 -2.95 -17.08 -3.84
CA LYS A 159 -3.61 -17.69 -5.01
C LYS A 159 -5.01 -18.21 -4.70
N TRP A 160 -5.21 -18.75 -3.50
CA TRP A 160 -6.50 -19.29 -3.06
C TRP A 160 -7.58 -18.21 -2.83
N ARG A 161 -7.20 -16.93 -2.82
CA ARG A 161 -8.13 -15.79 -2.80
C ARG A 161 -8.42 -15.24 -4.21
N GLY A 162 -7.78 -15.75 -5.26
CA GLY A 162 -8.07 -15.47 -6.66
C GLY A 162 -7.45 -14.16 -7.20
N GLY A 163 -6.93 -13.31 -6.36
CA GLY A 163 -6.41 -11.99 -6.72
C GLY A 163 -7.23 -10.84 -6.14
N PRO A 164 -6.78 -9.57 -6.25
CA PRO A 164 -7.43 -8.44 -5.59
C PRO A 164 -8.83 -8.14 -6.13
N MET A 165 -9.07 -8.27 -7.44
CA MET A 165 -10.38 -7.98 -8.05
C MET A 165 -11.38 -9.09 -7.72
N LYS A 166 -10.95 -10.36 -7.84
CA LYS A 166 -11.77 -11.50 -7.43
C LYS A 166 -12.09 -11.49 -5.95
N TYR A 167 -11.10 -11.14 -5.12
CA TYR A 167 -11.31 -11.02 -3.68
C TYR A 167 -12.29 -9.88 -3.33
N ALA A 168 -12.26 -8.77 -4.07
CA ALA A 168 -13.23 -7.69 -3.90
C ALA A 168 -14.67 -8.15 -4.18
N ASP A 169 -14.88 -8.96 -5.23
CA ASP A 169 -16.19 -9.55 -5.54
C ASP A 169 -16.67 -10.48 -4.40
N MET A 170 -15.76 -11.25 -3.80
CA MET A 170 -16.09 -12.16 -2.68
C MET A 170 -16.50 -11.44 -1.40
N ILE A 171 -15.93 -10.28 -1.11
CA ILE A 171 -16.23 -9.52 0.12
C ILE A 171 -17.31 -8.46 -0.07
N GLY A 172 -17.70 -8.20 -1.32
CA GLY A 172 -18.73 -7.24 -1.74
C GLY A 172 -18.16 -5.88 -2.15
N LEU A 173 -18.49 -5.45 -3.38
CA LEU A 173 -18.02 -4.16 -3.92
C LEU A 173 -18.61 -2.96 -3.18
N ASP A 174 -19.82 -3.07 -2.64
CA ASP A 174 -20.46 -2.05 -1.80
C ASP A 174 -19.65 -1.76 -0.54
N LYS A 175 -19.08 -2.78 0.08
CA LYS A 175 -18.19 -2.63 1.25
C LYS A 175 -16.89 -1.94 0.87
N ILE A 176 -16.29 -2.30 -0.26
CA ILE A 176 -15.08 -1.65 -0.78
C ILE A 176 -15.36 -0.18 -1.09
N LEU A 177 -16.46 0.11 -1.77
CA LEU A 177 -16.86 1.49 -2.11
C LEU A 177 -17.04 2.34 -0.85
N LYS A 178 -17.78 1.86 0.15
CA LYS A 178 -17.95 2.54 1.45
C LYS A 178 -16.62 2.82 2.15
N ASN A 179 -15.67 1.90 2.09
CA ASN A 179 -14.35 2.13 2.66
C ASN A 179 -13.60 3.23 1.89
N ILE A 180 -13.66 3.24 0.55
CA ILE A 180 -13.05 4.27 -0.28
C ILE A 180 -13.69 5.64 -0.01
N GLU A 181 -15.02 5.72 0.09
CA GLU A 181 -15.75 6.94 0.43
C GLU A 181 -15.31 7.50 1.79
N LYS A 182 -15.25 6.63 2.82
CA LYS A 182 -14.73 7.01 4.14
C LYS A 182 -13.30 7.56 4.08
N TYR A 183 -12.41 6.93 3.32
CA TYR A 183 -11.02 7.38 3.18
C TYR A 183 -10.92 8.65 2.34
N SER A 184 -11.87 8.89 1.43
CA SER A 184 -11.99 10.13 0.65
C SER A 184 -12.27 11.35 1.53
N GLU A 185 -12.96 11.20 2.65
CA GLU A 185 -13.15 12.27 3.63
C GLU A 185 -11.82 12.70 4.28
N GLU A 186 -10.92 11.74 4.53
CA GLU A 186 -9.59 12.01 5.10
C GLU A 186 -8.61 12.58 4.06
N ASP A 187 -8.66 12.07 2.82
CA ASP A 187 -7.73 12.43 1.75
C ASP A 187 -8.38 12.32 0.35
N PRO A 188 -9.17 13.35 -0.05
CA PRO A 188 -9.97 13.30 -1.29
C PRO A 188 -9.13 13.25 -2.57
N ARG A 189 -7.87 13.67 -2.53
CA ARG A 189 -6.99 13.64 -3.71
C ARG A 189 -6.49 12.22 -4.02
N PHE A 190 -6.35 11.38 -2.99
CA PHE A 190 -5.85 10.01 -3.13
C PHE A 190 -6.94 8.93 -3.15
N TRP A 191 -8.17 9.28 -2.70
CA TRP A 191 -9.26 8.32 -2.52
C TRP A 191 -10.56 8.72 -3.23
N SER A 192 -10.52 9.46 -4.34
CA SER A 192 -11.72 9.76 -5.11
C SER A 192 -12.36 8.47 -5.64
N PRO A 193 -13.63 8.14 -5.27
CA PRO A 193 -14.27 6.90 -5.70
C PRO A 193 -14.25 6.72 -7.22
N PRO A 194 -13.73 5.60 -7.75
CA PRO A 194 -13.70 5.37 -9.19
C PRO A 194 -15.11 5.15 -9.74
N LYS A 195 -15.46 5.91 -10.81
CA LYS A 195 -16.80 5.82 -11.43
C LYS A 195 -17.19 4.40 -11.84
N LEU A 196 -16.26 3.62 -12.36
CA LEU A 196 -16.51 2.21 -12.73
C LEU A 196 -16.96 1.38 -11.52
N LEU A 197 -16.37 1.59 -10.34
CA LEU A 197 -16.76 0.90 -9.12
C LEU A 197 -18.17 1.32 -8.67
N GLU A 198 -18.46 2.63 -8.69
CA GLU A 198 -19.79 3.14 -8.39
C GLU A 198 -20.85 2.57 -9.33
N ASP A 199 -20.56 2.51 -10.64
CA ASP A 199 -21.48 2.02 -11.65
C ASP A 199 -21.76 0.51 -11.48
N LEU A 200 -20.73 -0.31 -11.15
CA LEU A 200 -20.90 -1.71 -10.83
C LEU A 200 -21.81 -1.92 -9.61
N VAL A 201 -21.55 -1.19 -8.53
CA VAL A 201 -22.39 -1.27 -7.32
C VAL A 201 -23.83 -0.86 -7.60
N LYS A 202 -24.05 0.28 -8.30
CA LYS A 202 -25.40 0.74 -8.69
C LYS A 202 -26.17 -0.27 -9.54
N GLN A 203 -25.46 -1.00 -10.40
CA GLN A 203 -26.05 -2.02 -11.30
C GLN A 203 -26.14 -3.40 -10.64
N ASN A 204 -25.73 -3.52 -9.37
CA ASN A 204 -25.63 -4.81 -8.68
C ASN A 204 -24.80 -5.85 -9.47
N LYS A 205 -23.71 -5.37 -10.10
CA LYS A 205 -22.73 -6.15 -10.84
C LYS A 205 -21.43 -6.27 -10.05
N ASN A 206 -20.58 -7.17 -10.49
CA ASN A 206 -19.26 -7.42 -9.93
C ASN A 206 -18.18 -7.35 -11.02
N PHE A 207 -16.91 -7.44 -10.65
CA PHE A 207 -15.79 -7.43 -11.60
C PHE A 207 -15.82 -8.65 -12.53
N ASP A 208 -16.28 -9.81 -12.05
CA ASP A 208 -16.42 -11.00 -12.92
C ASP A 208 -17.30 -10.73 -14.15
N SER A 209 -18.23 -9.79 -14.08
CA SER A 209 -19.08 -9.40 -15.21
C SER A 209 -18.35 -8.65 -16.33
N LEU A 210 -17.09 -8.25 -16.09
CA LEU A 210 -16.23 -7.53 -17.04
C LEU A 210 -15.15 -8.42 -17.66
N ASN A 211 -15.10 -9.74 -17.33
CA ASN A 211 -14.12 -10.69 -17.85
C ASN A 211 -14.46 -11.23 -19.25
#